data_92231163798d258b16b7558aa6544fcb
#
_entry.id   92231163798d258b16b7558aa6544fcb
#
_cell.length_a   1.000
_cell.length_b   1.000
_cell.length_c   1.000
_cell.angle_alpha   90.00
_cell.angle_beta   90.00
_cell.angle_gamma   90.00
#
_symmetry.space_group_name_H-M   'P 1'
#
loop_
_entity.id
_entity.type
_entity.pdbx_description
1 polymer ?
#
loop_
_entity_poly.entity_id
_entity_poly.type
_entity_poly.pdbx_seq_one_letter_code
_entity_poly.pdbx_strand_id
1 'polypeptide(L)'
;MISLKQSLRARSAWLAALICIAGASPAIAAQAASPSIEFHARQGGPPGMTLPFSEAVTVGGMLYLSGDIGLDASGKLVPGGIKAETKQVMDNIGANLARHGSSFDQVVQCTVALADIAEWPAFNEVYKGYFKQHFPARMAFATTALALGARVEVQCNAVVTPKG
;
A
#
# COMPACT_ATOMS: atom_id res chain seq x y z
N MET A 1 -62.72 24.98 -80.55
CA MET A 1 -61.72 24.50 -81.52
C MET A 1 -60.48 24.05 -80.74
N ILE A 2 -60.14 22.78 -80.95
CA ILE A 2 -58.83 22.10 -80.82
C ILE A 2 -58.17 22.21 -79.42
N SER A 3 -58.23 21.18 -78.57
CA SER A 3 -57.45 19.94 -78.47
C SER A 3 -55.97 20.17 -78.20
N LEU A 4 -55.50 19.72 -77.11
CA LEU A 4 -54.46 18.69 -77.06
C LEU A 4 -54.19 18.16 -75.63
N LYS A 5 -54.35 16.84 -75.55
CA LYS A 5 -53.90 16.01 -74.42
C LYS A 5 -52.37 15.98 -74.33
N GLN A 6 -51.78 16.09 -73.20
CA GLN A 6 -50.55 15.39 -72.95
C GLN A 6 -50.47 14.87 -71.52
N SER A 7 -50.38 13.57 -71.42
CA SER A 7 -50.20 12.76 -70.25
C SER A 7 -48.74 12.87 -69.76
N LEU A 8 -48.50 13.17 -68.53
CA LEU A 8 -47.18 12.98 -67.90
C LEU A 8 -47.32 11.87 -66.83
N ARG A 9 -46.63 10.81 -67.15
CA ARG A 9 -46.45 9.64 -66.25
C ARG A 9 -45.66 10.06 -64.99
N ALA A 10 -46.25 9.86 -63.83
CA ALA A 10 -45.54 9.93 -62.58
C ALA A 10 -44.63 8.72 -62.44
N ARG A 11 -43.32 8.97 -62.33
CA ARG A 11 -42.32 7.97 -61.95
C ARG A 11 -42.18 8.04 -60.41
N SER A 12 -42.72 7.04 -59.75
CA SER A 12 -42.52 6.84 -58.31
C SER A 12 -41.08 6.42 -58.07
N ALA A 13 -40.26 7.33 -57.52
CA ALA A 13 -38.94 6.99 -56.97
C ALA A 13 -39.09 6.55 -55.53
N TRP A 14 -38.91 5.27 -55.28
CA TRP A 14 -38.80 4.70 -53.94
C TRP A 14 -37.40 5.03 -53.40
N LEU A 15 -37.28 5.96 -52.47
CA LEU A 15 -36.06 6.12 -51.67
C LEU A 15 -36.09 5.06 -50.58
N ALA A 16 -35.25 4.06 -50.73
CA ALA A 16 -34.93 3.13 -49.64
C ALA A 16 -34.00 3.84 -48.66
N ALA A 17 -34.56 4.24 -47.49
CA ALA A 17 -33.76 4.73 -46.37
C ALA A 17 -33.08 3.55 -45.70
N LEU A 18 -31.75 3.40 -45.89
CA LEU A 18 -30.91 2.50 -45.12
C LEU A 18 -30.76 3.09 -43.69
N ILE A 19 -31.47 2.51 -42.75
CA ILE A 19 -31.25 2.80 -41.31
C ILE A 19 -30.03 1.99 -40.89
N CYS A 20 -28.85 2.62 -40.82
CA CYS A 20 -27.69 2.06 -40.13
C CYS A 20 -27.97 2.06 -38.60
N ILE A 21 -28.41 0.91 -38.10
CA ILE A 21 -28.44 0.66 -36.66
C ILE A 21 -26.98 0.43 -36.26
N ALA A 22 -26.33 1.51 -35.76
CA ALA A 22 -25.04 1.37 -35.09
C ALA A 22 -25.28 0.60 -33.77
N GLY A 23 -24.95 -0.69 -33.80
CA GLY A 23 -24.99 -1.55 -32.63
C GLY A 23 -23.97 -1.05 -31.58
N ALA A 24 -24.41 -0.26 -30.62
CA ALA A 24 -23.62 -0.01 -29.45
C ALA A 24 -23.55 -1.30 -28.62
N SER A 25 -22.47 -2.04 -28.76
CA SER A 25 -22.18 -3.14 -27.85
C SER A 25 -22.07 -2.58 -26.43
N PRO A 26 -22.83 -3.08 -25.46
CA PRO A 26 -22.62 -2.68 -24.07
C PRO A 26 -21.21 -3.13 -23.66
N ALA A 27 -20.34 -2.17 -23.37
CA ALA A 27 -19.08 -2.44 -22.71
C ALA A 27 -19.42 -3.05 -21.33
N ILE A 28 -19.29 -4.36 -21.20
CA ILE A 28 -19.37 -5.04 -19.90
C ILE A 28 -18.18 -4.52 -19.12
N ALA A 29 -18.42 -3.57 -18.22
CA ALA A 29 -17.42 -3.15 -17.24
C ALA A 29 -17.05 -4.40 -16.44
N ALA A 30 -15.85 -4.92 -16.67
CA ALA A 30 -15.31 -6.01 -15.87
C ALA A 30 -15.30 -5.55 -14.42
N GLN A 31 -16.15 -6.12 -13.60
CA GLN A 31 -16.20 -5.84 -12.16
C GLN A 31 -14.90 -6.34 -11.58
N ALA A 32 -14.02 -5.41 -11.17
CA ALA A 32 -12.77 -5.77 -10.55
C ALA A 32 -13.08 -6.62 -9.30
N ALA A 33 -12.53 -7.81 -9.24
CA ALA A 33 -12.66 -8.66 -8.07
C ALA A 33 -12.14 -7.91 -6.84
N SER A 34 -12.82 -8.04 -5.71
CA SER A 34 -12.35 -7.47 -4.46
C SER A 34 -10.94 -7.97 -4.17
N PRO A 35 -10.00 -7.11 -3.76
CA PRO A 35 -8.63 -7.54 -3.48
C PRO A 35 -8.64 -8.59 -2.36
N SER A 36 -7.86 -9.64 -2.53
CA SER A 36 -7.62 -10.63 -1.47
C SER A 36 -6.88 -9.96 -0.30
N ILE A 37 -7.26 -10.32 0.91
CA ILE A 37 -6.56 -9.89 2.12
C ILE A 37 -5.81 -11.10 2.66
N GLU A 38 -4.50 -10.94 2.91
CA GLU A 38 -3.64 -11.97 3.46
C GLU A 38 -3.05 -11.49 4.78
N PHE A 39 -3.26 -12.26 5.85
CA PHE A 39 -2.76 -11.98 7.19
C PHE A 39 -1.53 -12.83 7.45
N HIS A 40 -0.42 -12.18 7.77
CA HIS A 40 0.86 -12.84 8.05
C HIS A 40 1.09 -12.91 9.56
N ALA A 41 1.09 -14.13 10.09
CA ALA A 41 1.35 -14.34 11.51
C ALA A 41 2.78 -13.93 11.87
N ARG A 42 2.96 -13.29 13.04
CA ARG A 42 4.29 -12.93 13.54
C ARG A 42 5.11 -14.20 13.77
N GLN A 43 6.31 -14.21 13.20
CA GLN A 43 7.28 -15.26 13.43
C GLN A 43 8.18 -14.88 14.60
N GLY A 44 8.32 -15.80 15.55
CA GLY A 44 9.06 -15.56 16.78
C GLY A 44 8.22 -14.86 17.84
N GLY A 45 8.66 -14.95 19.05
CA GLY A 45 8.00 -14.48 20.26
C GLY A 45 8.25 -15.45 21.40
N PRO A 46 7.94 -15.09 22.65
CA PRO A 46 8.07 -16.02 23.76
C PRO A 46 7.26 -17.30 23.50
N PRO A 47 7.82 -18.50 23.77
CA PRO A 47 7.10 -19.74 23.59
C PRO A 47 5.76 -19.74 24.33
N GLY A 48 4.68 -20.14 23.64
CA GLY A 48 3.33 -20.21 24.21
C GLY A 48 2.56 -18.89 24.29
N MET A 49 3.10 -17.79 23.78
CA MET A 49 2.40 -16.50 23.72
C MET A 49 1.82 -16.29 22.32
N THR A 50 0.48 -16.18 22.23
CA THR A 50 -0.18 -15.71 21.03
C THR A 50 -0.38 -14.20 21.12
N LEU A 51 0.24 -13.44 20.19
CA LEU A 51 0.04 -12.00 20.13
C LEU A 51 -1.28 -11.70 19.39
N PRO A 52 -2.06 -10.69 19.85
CA PRO A 52 -3.38 -10.38 19.28
C PRO A 52 -3.27 -9.52 18.01
N PHE A 53 -2.19 -9.67 17.22
CA PHE A 53 -1.96 -8.94 15.97
C PHE A 53 -1.09 -9.75 15.00
N SER A 54 -1.26 -9.48 13.72
CA SER A 54 -0.43 -10.02 12.65
C SER A 54 0.91 -9.28 12.56
N GLU A 55 1.95 -9.92 12.07
CA GLU A 55 3.22 -9.24 11.74
C GLU A 55 2.99 -8.23 10.60
N ALA A 56 2.20 -8.64 9.61
CA ALA A 56 1.84 -7.83 8.47
C ALA A 56 0.48 -8.23 7.89
N VAL A 57 -0.11 -7.35 7.09
CA VAL A 57 -1.28 -7.63 6.27
C VAL A 57 -0.99 -7.18 4.85
N THR A 58 -1.24 -8.03 3.85
CA THR A 58 -1.16 -7.68 2.43
C THR A 58 -2.57 -7.55 1.86
N VAL A 59 -2.84 -6.45 1.16
CA VAL A 59 -4.09 -6.22 0.44
C VAL A 59 -3.87 -5.29 -0.74
N GLY A 60 -4.37 -5.68 -1.93
CA GLY A 60 -4.32 -4.82 -3.12
C GLY A 60 -2.91 -4.37 -3.53
N GLY A 61 -1.88 -5.18 -3.26
CA GLY A 61 -0.49 -4.81 -3.55
C GLY A 61 0.17 -3.91 -2.48
N MET A 62 -0.55 -3.62 -1.38
CA MET A 62 -0.01 -2.90 -0.23
C MET A 62 0.34 -3.88 0.89
N LEU A 63 1.47 -3.64 1.54
CA LEU A 63 1.93 -4.32 2.75
C LEU A 63 1.83 -3.36 3.93
N TYR A 64 1.05 -3.72 4.92
CA TYR A 64 0.88 -3.00 6.17
C TYR A 64 1.63 -3.77 7.26
N LEU A 65 2.76 -3.26 7.72
CA LEU A 65 3.48 -3.84 8.85
C LEU A 65 2.84 -3.38 10.17
N SER A 66 2.89 -4.22 11.18
CA SER A 66 2.64 -3.79 12.56
C SER A 66 3.76 -2.90 13.07
N GLY A 67 3.51 -2.14 14.14
CA GLY A 67 4.54 -1.44 14.89
C GLY A 67 5.60 -2.41 15.40
N ASP A 68 6.87 -2.00 15.31
CA ASP A 68 8.00 -2.76 15.83
C ASP A 68 8.87 -1.86 16.70
N ILE A 69 9.55 -2.46 17.66
CA ILE A 69 10.48 -1.82 18.60
C ILE A 69 11.86 -2.46 18.48
N GLY A 70 12.86 -1.89 19.09
CA GLY A 70 14.25 -2.33 18.97
C GLY A 70 14.58 -3.63 19.70
N LEU A 71 13.88 -4.73 19.42
CA LEU A 71 14.15 -6.05 19.99
C LEU A 71 15.22 -6.81 19.21
N ASP A 72 16.13 -7.42 19.93
CA ASP A 72 17.07 -8.41 19.37
C ASP A 72 16.40 -9.78 19.14
N ALA A 73 17.15 -10.74 18.62
CA ALA A 73 16.66 -12.08 18.34
C ALA A 73 16.24 -12.87 19.61
N SER A 74 16.63 -12.41 20.81
CA SER A 74 16.19 -13.01 22.08
C SER A 74 14.89 -12.37 22.61
N GLY A 75 14.34 -11.37 21.92
CA GLY A 75 13.14 -10.64 22.32
C GLY A 75 13.39 -9.59 23.39
N LYS A 76 14.62 -9.10 23.53
CA LYS A 76 15.00 -8.05 24.49
C LYS A 76 15.32 -6.75 23.76
N LEU A 77 14.99 -5.62 24.37
CA LEU A 77 15.43 -4.33 23.88
C LEU A 77 16.96 -4.24 23.88
N VAL A 78 17.51 -3.78 22.76
CA VAL A 78 18.95 -3.57 22.65
C VAL A 78 19.40 -2.44 23.56
N PRO A 79 20.53 -2.56 24.26
CA PRO A 79 21.09 -1.46 25.06
C PRO A 79 21.70 -0.39 24.14
N GLY A 80 21.83 0.84 24.65
CA GLY A 80 22.50 1.94 23.93
C GLY A 80 21.59 3.12 23.57
N GLY A 81 20.35 3.11 24.03
CA GLY A 81 19.41 4.23 23.91
C GLY A 81 18.88 4.40 22.49
N ILE A 82 18.37 5.60 22.21
CA ILE A 82 17.58 5.89 21.00
C ILE A 82 18.29 5.49 19.68
N LYS A 83 19.59 5.72 19.55
CA LYS A 83 20.30 5.39 18.31
C LYS A 83 20.40 3.88 18.08
N ALA A 84 20.70 3.13 19.15
CA ALA A 84 20.79 1.67 19.06
C ALA A 84 19.41 1.05 18.81
N GLU A 85 18.38 1.48 19.55
CA GLU A 85 17.03 1.02 19.35
C GLU A 85 16.48 1.39 17.96
N THR A 86 16.76 2.60 17.47
CA THR A 86 16.38 3.01 16.11
C THR A 86 17.03 2.11 15.06
N LYS A 87 18.34 1.84 15.22
CA LYS A 87 19.02 0.92 14.30
C LYS A 87 18.36 -0.45 14.31
N GLN A 88 18.11 -1.00 15.48
CA GLN A 88 17.53 -2.35 15.60
C GLN A 88 16.11 -2.42 15.04
N VAL A 89 15.23 -1.47 15.36
CA VAL A 89 13.86 -1.48 14.82
C VAL A 89 13.84 -1.32 13.29
N MET A 90 14.73 -0.50 12.74
CA MET A 90 14.80 -0.37 11.28
C MET A 90 15.38 -1.62 10.62
N ASP A 91 16.35 -2.30 11.24
CA ASP A 91 16.85 -3.60 10.76
C ASP A 91 15.72 -4.66 10.78
N ASN A 92 14.92 -4.71 11.85
CA ASN A 92 13.75 -5.59 11.96
C ASN A 92 12.72 -5.31 10.85
N ILE A 93 12.39 -4.03 10.62
CA ILE A 93 11.49 -3.61 9.54
C ILE A 93 12.06 -4.04 8.18
N GLY A 94 13.36 -3.84 7.94
CA GLY A 94 14.01 -4.27 6.70
C GLY A 94 13.89 -5.77 6.46
N ALA A 95 14.08 -6.58 7.50
CA ALA A 95 13.90 -8.02 7.45
C ALA A 95 12.44 -8.41 7.15
N ASN A 96 11.47 -7.72 7.77
CA ASN A 96 10.05 -7.95 7.54
C ASN A 96 9.65 -7.56 6.12
N LEU A 97 10.11 -6.41 5.61
CA LEU A 97 9.89 -5.98 4.22
C LEU A 97 10.40 -7.05 3.24
N ALA A 98 11.65 -7.51 3.41
CA ALA A 98 12.26 -8.52 2.54
C ALA A 98 11.49 -9.85 2.57
N ARG A 99 11.04 -10.30 3.74
CA ARG A 99 10.25 -11.53 3.90
C ARG A 99 8.95 -11.48 3.10
N HIS A 100 8.35 -10.31 2.97
CA HIS A 100 7.08 -10.11 2.26
C HIS A 100 7.26 -9.55 0.85
N GLY A 101 8.48 -9.59 0.27
CA GLY A 101 8.72 -9.20 -1.13
C GLY A 101 8.75 -7.69 -1.36
N SER A 102 9.17 -6.91 -0.35
CA SER A 102 9.33 -5.47 -0.41
C SER A 102 10.72 -5.03 0.06
N SER A 103 10.99 -3.73 0.06
CA SER A 103 12.23 -3.12 0.51
C SER A 103 11.99 -1.68 0.98
N PHE A 104 13.00 -1.03 1.55
CA PHE A 104 12.93 0.38 1.94
C PHE A 104 12.64 1.32 0.76
N ASP A 105 13.05 0.98 -0.46
CA ASP A 105 12.76 1.76 -1.66
C ASP A 105 11.27 1.69 -2.06
N GLN A 106 10.52 0.75 -1.52
CA GLN A 106 9.08 0.56 -1.74
C GLN A 106 8.22 1.04 -0.57
N VAL A 107 8.83 1.54 0.51
CA VAL A 107 8.10 2.13 1.64
C VAL A 107 7.47 3.45 1.23
N VAL A 108 6.18 3.57 1.46
CA VAL A 108 5.39 4.77 1.08
C VAL A 108 5.08 5.65 2.28
N GLN A 109 4.99 5.07 3.48
CA GLN A 109 4.66 5.82 4.69
C GLN A 109 5.18 5.12 5.93
N CYS A 110 5.68 5.89 6.91
CA CYS A 110 5.96 5.41 8.26
C CYS A 110 5.31 6.29 9.33
N THR A 111 4.94 5.66 10.43
CA THR A 111 4.54 6.30 11.68
C THR A 111 5.60 6.00 12.73
N VAL A 112 6.02 7.03 13.45
CA VAL A 112 7.07 6.97 14.49
C VAL A 112 6.52 7.49 15.80
N ALA A 113 6.54 6.67 16.84
CA ALA A 113 6.26 7.07 18.20
C ALA A 113 7.57 7.08 19.00
N LEU A 114 7.82 8.16 19.72
CA LEU A 114 8.99 8.35 20.58
C LEU A 114 8.55 8.43 22.05
N ALA A 115 9.32 7.85 22.95
CA ALA A 115 9.08 8.03 24.38
C ALA A 115 9.44 9.46 24.86
N ASP A 116 10.37 10.12 24.15
CA ASP A 116 10.77 11.51 24.40
C ASP A 116 11.00 12.23 23.06
N ILE A 117 10.27 13.32 22.83
CA ILE A 117 10.40 14.11 21.60
C ILE A 117 11.77 14.78 21.46
N ALA A 118 12.47 15.01 22.54
CA ALA A 118 13.84 15.55 22.53
C ALA A 118 14.84 14.61 21.81
N GLU A 119 14.51 13.33 21.67
CA GLU A 119 15.33 12.34 20.96
C GLU A 119 15.12 12.32 19.44
N TRP A 120 14.17 13.09 18.92
CA TRP A 120 13.90 13.16 17.48
C TRP A 120 15.15 13.43 16.63
N PRO A 121 16.05 14.38 16.95
CA PRO A 121 17.25 14.58 16.14
C PRO A 121 18.13 13.33 16.07
N ALA A 122 18.36 12.66 17.21
CA ALA A 122 19.17 11.45 17.29
C ALA A 122 18.54 10.26 16.55
N PHE A 123 17.20 10.11 16.64
CA PHE A 123 16.44 9.16 15.84
C PHE A 123 16.64 9.43 14.33
N ASN A 124 16.46 10.68 13.88
CA ASN A 124 16.58 11.05 12.49
C ASN A 124 17.97 10.78 11.89
N GLU A 125 19.04 10.92 12.68
CA GLU A 125 20.40 10.61 12.23
C GLU A 125 20.53 9.15 11.75
N VAL A 126 19.88 8.22 12.45
CA VAL A 126 19.89 6.80 12.10
C VAL A 126 18.86 6.50 11.00
N TYR A 127 17.61 6.94 11.19
CA TYR A 127 16.49 6.67 10.31
C TYR A 127 16.79 7.01 8.84
N LYS A 128 17.35 8.20 8.56
CA LYS A 128 17.66 8.65 7.21
C LYS A 128 18.61 7.74 6.43
N GLY A 129 19.44 6.98 7.13
CA GLY A 129 20.42 6.07 6.51
C GLY A 129 19.81 4.86 5.81
N TYR A 130 18.55 4.55 6.09
CA TYR A 130 17.83 3.42 5.48
C TYR A 130 17.19 3.76 4.13
N PHE A 131 17.03 5.03 3.80
CA PHE A 131 16.40 5.50 2.57
C PHE A 131 17.44 6.14 1.65
N LYS A 132 17.68 5.53 0.49
CA LYS A 132 18.77 5.94 -0.41
C LYS A 132 18.30 6.85 -1.55
N GLN A 133 17.06 6.66 -2.03
CA GLN A 133 16.55 7.36 -3.21
C GLN A 133 15.55 8.47 -2.83
N HIS A 134 14.65 8.19 -1.92
CA HIS A 134 13.58 9.09 -1.48
C HIS A 134 13.17 8.76 -0.05
N PHE A 135 12.57 9.72 0.63
CA PHE A 135 11.96 9.47 1.94
C PHE A 135 10.47 9.20 1.81
N PRO A 136 9.92 8.24 2.57
CA PRO A 136 8.48 8.03 2.63
C PRO A 136 7.77 9.21 3.30
N ALA A 137 6.45 9.33 3.09
CA ALA A 137 5.62 10.15 3.96
C ALA A 137 5.80 9.69 5.41
N ARG A 138 5.83 10.63 6.37
CA ARG A 138 6.05 10.27 7.77
C ARG A 138 5.22 11.12 8.71
N MET A 139 4.66 10.48 9.74
CA MET A 139 4.17 11.12 10.95
C MET A 139 5.08 10.72 12.11
N ALA A 140 5.42 11.67 12.99
CA ALA A 140 6.19 11.40 14.19
C ALA A 140 5.64 12.23 15.36
N PHE A 141 5.52 11.60 16.53
CA PHE A 141 5.01 12.19 17.75
C PHE A 141 5.65 11.53 18.97
N ALA A 142 5.50 12.16 20.15
CA ALA A 142 5.84 11.54 21.40
C ALA A 142 4.61 10.94 22.08
N THR A 143 4.83 9.91 22.90
CA THR A 143 3.83 9.26 23.74
C THR A 143 4.34 9.16 25.17
N THR A 144 3.44 8.86 26.11
CA THR A 144 3.79 8.72 27.53
C THR A 144 4.59 7.45 27.85
N ALA A 145 4.43 6.40 27.07
CA ALA A 145 5.15 5.13 27.20
C ALA A 145 5.04 4.29 25.93
N LEU A 146 6.01 3.41 25.73
CA LEU A 146 6.00 2.38 24.68
C LEU A 146 6.16 0.99 25.31
N ALA A 147 5.81 -0.04 24.55
CA ALA A 147 5.90 -1.41 24.99
C ALA A 147 7.32 -1.75 25.49
N LEU A 148 7.41 -2.50 26.58
CA LEU A 148 8.66 -2.93 27.22
C LEU A 148 9.59 -1.78 27.62
N GLY A 149 9.12 -0.53 27.66
CA GLY A 149 9.95 0.64 27.94
C GLY A 149 10.83 1.07 26.77
N ALA A 150 10.47 0.71 25.54
CA ALA A 150 11.18 1.14 24.34
C ALA A 150 11.21 2.66 24.22
N ARG A 151 12.26 3.21 23.62
CA ARG A 151 12.40 4.64 23.33
C ARG A 151 11.76 5.03 22.00
N VAL A 152 11.59 4.06 21.09
CA VAL A 152 11.00 4.29 19.78
C VAL A 152 10.22 3.06 19.33
N GLU A 153 9.09 3.32 18.66
CA GLU A 153 8.32 2.35 17.90
C GLU A 153 8.10 2.90 16.49
N VAL A 154 8.29 2.05 15.49
CA VAL A 154 8.13 2.43 14.08
C VAL A 154 7.20 1.45 13.38
N GLN A 155 6.23 1.97 12.64
CA GLN A 155 5.35 1.23 11.76
C GLN A 155 5.50 1.77 10.34
N CYS A 156 5.66 0.89 9.33
CA CYS A 156 5.77 1.31 7.94
C CYS A 156 4.80 0.55 7.05
N ASN A 157 4.32 1.23 6.00
CA ASN A 157 3.55 0.65 4.92
C ASN A 157 4.36 0.70 3.62
N ALA A 158 4.29 -0.35 2.82
CA ALA A 158 5.07 -0.48 1.61
C ALA A 158 4.24 -1.06 0.46
N VAL A 159 4.73 -0.90 -0.76
CA VAL A 159 4.21 -1.63 -1.92
C VAL A 159 4.91 -2.98 -2.00
N VAL A 160 4.18 -4.03 -2.34
CA VAL A 160 4.76 -5.34 -2.68
C VAL A 160 4.73 -5.53 -4.19
N THR A 161 5.83 -6.02 -4.74
CA THR A 161 5.87 -6.43 -6.14
C THR A 161 5.14 -7.77 -6.26
N PRO A 162 4.08 -7.88 -7.09
CA PRO A 162 3.45 -9.17 -7.33
C PRO A 162 4.51 -10.17 -7.79
N LYS A 163 4.53 -11.34 -7.16
CA LYS A 163 5.31 -12.47 -7.71
C LYS A 163 4.62 -12.88 -8.99
N GLY A 164 5.27 -12.62 -10.15
CA GLY A 164 4.82 -13.06 -11.46
C GLY A 164 4.76 -14.59 -11.56
#